data_2917c828c33eef87bbbb9b3ed3407604
#
_entry.id   2917c828c33eef87bbbb9b3ed3407604
#
_cell.length_a   1.000
_cell.length_b   1.000
_cell.length_c   1.000
_cell.angle_alpha   90.00
_cell.angle_beta   90.00
_cell.angle_gamma   90.00
#
_symmetry.space_group_name_H-M   'P 1'
#
loop_
_entity.id
_entity.type
_entity.pdbx_description
1 polymer ?
#
loop_
_entity_poly.entity_id
_entity_poly.type
_entity_poly.pdbx_seq_one_letter_code
_entity_poly.pdbx_strand_id
1 'polypeptide(L)'
;MSREESVQHFLDLIKKSRRGKFKVYIGMIAGVGKSYRMLQEAHELLDNGVDVKIGYIETHGRAGTDAMLEGLPVVPRRKIFYKGKELEEMDLDAIIQIHPEIVVVDELAHTNVEGSRNEKRWQDVMDLLDEGINVISAVNIQHIESVNEEVQGISGIEVKERIPDSVLQEADEVVNIDLTAEELIARLKAGKIYKPEKVSTALNNFFKTENILQLRELALKEVALRVEKKVENEVVVSSVGVRHEKFMACISSHEKTPRRIIRKLSLIHISEPT
;
A
#
# COMPACT_ATOMS: atom_id res chain seq x y z
N MET A 1 -10.12 -31.92 14.26
CA MET A 1 -8.89 -31.65 13.47
C MET A 1 -8.18 -32.98 13.23
N SER A 2 -7.98 -33.35 12.00
CA SER A 2 -7.20 -34.54 11.67
C SER A 2 -5.72 -34.31 12.03
N ARG A 3 -4.94 -35.40 12.14
CA ARG A 3 -3.50 -35.31 12.40
C ARG A 3 -2.76 -34.55 11.29
N GLU A 4 -3.22 -34.67 10.06
CA GLU A 4 -2.68 -33.95 8.89
C GLU A 4 -2.98 -32.46 8.93
N GLU A 5 -4.21 -32.06 9.29
CA GLU A 5 -4.59 -30.66 9.50
C GLU A 5 -3.76 -29.98 10.61
N SER A 6 -3.48 -30.73 11.68
CA SER A 6 -2.66 -30.23 12.79
C SER A 6 -1.19 -30.02 12.38
N VAL A 7 -0.64 -30.95 11.57
CA VAL A 7 0.73 -30.80 11.05
C VAL A 7 0.81 -29.65 10.04
N GLN A 8 -0.15 -29.54 9.15
CA GLN A 8 -0.19 -28.43 8.19
C GLN A 8 -0.31 -27.09 8.89
N HIS A 9 -1.20 -26.98 9.87
CA HIS A 9 -1.33 -25.75 10.69
C HIS A 9 -0.02 -25.39 11.40
N PHE A 10 0.69 -26.37 11.96
CA PHE A 10 1.99 -26.13 12.60
C PHE A 10 3.08 -25.70 11.61
N LEU A 11 3.11 -26.28 10.42
CA LEU A 11 4.01 -25.87 9.35
C LEU A 11 3.72 -24.43 8.89
N ASP A 12 2.45 -24.05 8.78
CA ASP A 12 2.04 -22.69 8.42
C ASP A 12 2.43 -21.67 9.50
N LEU A 13 2.35 -22.04 10.78
CA LEU A 13 2.84 -21.21 11.88
C LEU A 13 4.37 -21.01 11.82
N ILE A 14 5.13 -22.08 11.53
CA ILE A 14 6.58 -21.99 11.36
C ILE A 14 6.95 -21.08 10.18
N LYS A 15 6.29 -21.27 9.03
CA LYS A 15 6.49 -20.41 7.86
C LYS A 15 6.20 -18.95 8.20
N LYS A 16 5.07 -18.68 8.84
CA LYS A 16 4.66 -17.33 9.23
C LYS A 16 5.63 -16.69 10.23
N SER A 17 6.25 -17.46 11.11
CA SER A 17 7.24 -16.96 12.07
C SER A 17 8.59 -16.61 11.43
N ARG A 18 8.90 -17.16 10.25
CA ARG A 18 10.15 -16.91 9.51
C ARG A 18 10.00 -15.85 8.42
N ARG A 19 8.76 -15.52 8.06
CA ARG A 19 8.46 -14.55 7.01
C ARG A 19 8.88 -13.14 7.45
N GLY A 20 9.41 -12.37 6.50
CA GLY A 20 9.70 -10.95 6.68
C GLY A 20 8.46 -10.12 7.03
N LYS A 21 8.65 -8.99 7.68
CA LYS A 21 7.60 -8.04 8.03
C LYS A 21 7.29 -7.12 6.86
N PHE A 22 6.01 -6.86 6.65
CA PHE A 22 5.52 -6.05 5.55
C PHE A 22 4.88 -4.75 6.04
N LYS A 23 5.47 -3.62 5.67
CA LYS A 23 4.94 -2.28 5.94
C LYS A 23 4.53 -1.59 4.65
N VAL A 24 3.30 -1.06 4.61
CA VAL A 24 2.75 -0.40 3.42
C VAL A 24 2.33 1.03 3.72
N TYR A 25 2.87 1.97 2.96
CA TYR A 25 2.44 3.35 2.95
C TYR A 25 1.31 3.54 1.93
N ILE A 26 0.13 3.91 2.41
CA ILE A 26 -1.03 4.22 1.56
C ILE A 26 -1.19 5.73 1.44
N GLY A 27 -1.52 6.20 0.25
CA GLY A 27 -1.89 7.60 0.02
C GLY A 27 -3.07 7.70 -0.94
N MET A 28 -3.83 8.76 -0.78
CA MET A 28 -5.01 9.02 -1.63
C MET A 28 -4.64 9.21 -3.11
N ILE A 29 -3.44 9.73 -3.41
CA ILE A 29 -3.00 10.09 -4.76
C ILE A 29 -1.47 10.24 -4.83
N ALA A 30 -0.93 10.37 -6.05
CA ALA A 30 0.46 10.74 -6.26
C ALA A 30 0.77 12.14 -5.69
N GLY A 31 1.98 12.31 -5.13
CA GLY A 31 2.46 13.61 -4.61
C GLY A 31 2.14 13.90 -3.14
N VAL A 32 1.44 13.00 -2.43
CA VAL A 32 1.22 13.15 -0.98
C VAL A 32 2.50 12.98 -0.15
N GLY A 33 3.54 12.35 -0.69
CA GLY A 33 4.85 12.24 -0.04
C GLY A 33 5.22 10.84 0.47
N LYS A 34 4.59 9.76 -0.04
CA LYS A 34 4.89 8.39 0.37
C LYS A 34 6.37 8.02 0.18
N SER A 35 6.89 8.17 -1.04
CA SER A 35 8.29 7.84 -1.37
C SER A 35 9.27 8.66 -0.52
N TYR A 36 8.98 9.95 -0.29
CA TYR A 36 9.78 10.80 0.60
C TYR A 36 9.80 10.26 2.04
N ARG A 37 8.63 9.86 2.57
CA ARG A 37 8.53 9.32 3.94
C ARG A 37 9.24 7.97 4.08
N MET A 38 9.12 7.09 3.07
CA MET A 38 9.85 5.82 3.05
C MET A 38 11.37 6.03 3.09
N LEU A 39 11.89 6.98 2.29
CA LEU A 39 13.31 7.30 2.27
C LEU A 39 13.77 7.93 3.59
N GLN A 40 12.97 8.79 4.20
CA GLN A 40 13.26 9.33 5.53
C GLN A 40 13.38 8.21 6.56
N GLU A 41 12.44 7.28 6.57
CA GLU A 41 12.50 6.11 7.46
C GLU A 41 13.71 5.22 7.15
N ALA A 42 14.07 5.05 5.88
CA ALA A 42 15.26 4.29 5.50
C ALA A 42 16.54 4.90 6.07
N HIS A 43 16.66 6.24 6.09
CA HIS A 43 17.78 6.92 6.77
C HIS A 43 17.76 6.67 8.28
N GLU A 44 16.60 6.83 8.91
CA GLU A 44 16.45 6.61 10.36
C GLU A 44 16.85 5.16 10.74
N LEU A 45 16.47 4.17 9.93
CA LEU A 45 16.84 2.77 10.11
C LEU A 45 18.35 2.55 9.91
N LEU A 46 18.92 3.11 8.85
CA LEU A 46 20.35 3.02 8.55
C LEU A 46 21.20 3.65 9.66
N ASP A 47 20.80 4.81 10.16
CA ASP A 47 21.47 5.50 11.28
C ASP A 47 21.42 4.68 12.57
N ASN A 48 20.40 3.83 12.74
CA ASN A 48 20.30 2.88 13.84
C ASN A 48 21.04 1.55 13.59
N GLY A 49 21.80 1.44 12.50
CA GLY A 49 22.63 0.29 12.18
C GLY A 49 21.90 -0.88 11.54
N VAL A 50 20.66 -0.67 11.06
CA VAL A 50 19.89 -1.69 10.34
C VAL A 50 20.40 -1.78 8.90
N ASP A 51 20.59 -3.00 8.36
CA ASP A 51 20.97 -3.20 6.97
C ASP A 51 19.78 -2.94 6.02
N VAL A 52 19.63 -1.68 5.62
CA VAL A 52 18.59 -1.22 4.70
C VAL A 52 19.14 -1.09 3.29
N LYS A 53 18.40 -1.56 2.29
CA LYS A 53 18.68 -1.34 0.86
C LYS A 53 17.47 -0.73 0.17
N ILE A 54 17.75 0.10 -0.82
CA ILE A 54 16.73 0.57 -1.76
C ILE A 54 16.69 -0.42 -2.93
N GLY A 55 15.64 -1.24 -2.98
CA GLY A 55 15.42 -2.20 -4.06
C GLY A 55 14.83 -1.54 -5.30
N TYR A 56 13.82 -0.69 -5.11
CA TYR A 56 13.25 0.12 -6.18
C TYR A 56 12.59 1.38 -5.61
N ILE A 57 12.87 2.50 -6.22
CA ILE A 57 12.16 3.75 -5.94
C ILE A 57 12.06 4.58 -7.21
N GLU A 58 10.89 5.19 -7.43
CA GLU A 58 10.68 6.07 -8.57
C GLU A 58 10.51 7.51 -8.09
N THR A 59 11.51 8.32 -8.35
CA THR A 59 11.51 9.72 -7.91
C THR A 59 10.78 10.64 -8.88
N HIS A 60 10.58 10.20 -10.11
CA HIS A 60 10.02 10.99 -11.22
C HIS A 60 10.76 12.33 -11.46
N GLY A 61 12.04 12.40 -11.10
CA GLY A 61 12.85 13.62 -11.21
C GLY A 61 12.43 14.72 -10.25
N ARG A 62 11.83 14.38 -9.11
CA ARG A 62 11.46 15.32 -8.05
C ARG A 62 12.68 15.58 -7.18
N ALA A 63 13.25 16.77 -7.29
CA ALA A 63 14.49 17.15 -6.61
C ALA A 63 14.50 16.83 -5.10
N GLY A 64 13.35 17.02 -4.40
CA GLY A 64 13.26 16.71 -2.98
C GLY A 64 13.32 15.20 -2.68
N THR A 65 12.81 14.36 -3.57
CA THR A 65 12.87 12.89 -3.41
C THR A 65 14.23 12.36 -3.88
N ASP A 66 14.79 12.95 -4.95
CA ASP A 66 16.14 12.62 -5.44
C ASP A 66 17.19 12.89 -4.36
N ALA A 67 17.12 14.03 -3.69
CA ALA A 67 18.03 14.39 -2.60
C ALA A 67 17.96 13.40 -1.41
N MET A 68 16.79 12.81 -1.16
CA MET A 68 16.62 11.81 -0.10
C MET A 68 17.23 10.44 -0.44
N LEU A 69 17.63 10.18 -1.69
CA LEU A 69 18.36 8.96 -2.04
C LEU A 69 19.85 9.05 -1.71
N GLU A 70 20.38 10.25 -1.54
CA GLU A 70 21.79 10.46 -1.23
C GLU A 70 22.15 9.80 0.10
N GLY A 71 23.22 8.99 0.09
CA GLY A 71 23.67 8.26 1.28
C GLY A 71 22.97 6.93 1.55
N LEU A 72 21.88 6.60 0.86
CA LEU A 72 21.22 5.29 0.98
C LEU A 72 21.84 4.25 0.04
N PRO A 73 22.07 3.02 0.48
CA PRO A 73 22.58 1.96 -0.38
C PRO A 73 21.48 1.46 -1.34
N VAL A 74 21.69 1.68 -2.64
CA VAL A 74 20.75 1.29 -3.70
C VAL A 74 21.22 0.02 -4.38
N VAL A 75 20.33 -0.96 -4.55
CA VAL A 75 20.58 -2.13 -5.39
C VAL A 75 20.44 -1.73 -6.86
N PRO A 76 21.45 -2.00 -7.71
CA PRO A 76 21.35 -1.66 -9.12
C PRO A 76 20.14 -2.30 -9.80
N ARG A 77 19.45 -1.56 -10.64
CA ARG A 77 18.31 -2.07 -11.40
C ARG A 77 18.76 -3.07 -12.45
N ARG A 78 17.97 -4.11 -12.68
CA ARG A 78 18.15 -5.06 -13.77
C ARG A 78 17.72 -4.43 -15.08
N LYS A 79 18.57 -4.54 -16.10
CA LYS A 79 18.28 -4.08 -17.46
C LYS A 79 17.66 -5.20 -18.27
N ILE A 80 16.50 -4.92 -18.87
CA ILE A 80 15.73 -5.85 -19.70
C ILE A 80 15.57 -5.23 -21.08
N PHE A 81 15.98 -5.95 -22.12
CA PHE A 81 15.80 -5.50 -23.48
C PHE A 81 14.45 -5.97 -24.02
N TYR A 82 13.53 -5.03 -24.22
CA TYR A 82 12.17 -5.30 -24.66
C TYR A 82 11.78 -4.41 -25.84
N LYS A 83 11.32 -5.02 -26.94
CA LYS A 83 10.87 -4.32 -28.17
C LYS A 83 11.82 -3.22 -28.67
N GLY A 84 13.12 -3.50 -28.65
CA GLY A 84 14.14 -2.58 -29.13
C GLY A 84 14.52 -1.45 -28.16
N LYS A 85 14.07 -1.50 -26.91
CA LYS A 85 14.41 -0.55 -25.86
C LYS A 85 14.96 -1.29 -24.64
N GLU A 86 15.96 -0.68 -24.01
CA GLU A 86 16.43 -1.11 -22.69
C GLU A 86 15.53 -0.47 -21.65
N LEU A 87 14.92 -1.31 -20.80
CA LEU A 87 14.07 -0.93 -19.69
C LEU A 87 14.70 -1.39 -18.39
N GLU A 88 14.41 -0.71 -17.30
CA GLU A 88 14.97 -1.00 -15.99
C GLU A 88 13.88 -1.49 -15.04
N GLU A 89 14.17 -2.59 -14.35
CA GLU A 89 13.32 -3.17 -13.32
C GLU A 89 14.08 -3.43 -12.02
N MET A 90 13.37 -3.67 -10.95
CA MET A 90 13.94 -4.15 -9.69
C MET A 90 14.68 -5.48 -9.93
N ASP A 91 15.91 -5.59 -9.43
CA ASP A 91 16.64 -6.85 -9.46
C ASP A 91 16.33 -7.70 -8.23
N LEU A 92 15.23 -8.46 -8.34
CA LEU A 92 14.74 -9.33 -7.26
C LEU A 92 15.80 -10.37 -6.85
N ASP A 93 16.47 -10.99 -7.83
CA ASP A 93 17.44 -12.04 -7.56
C ASP A 93 18.69 -11.48 -6.84
N ALA A 94 19.13 -10.29 -7.21
CA ALA A 94 20.22 -9.60 -6.51
C ALA A 94 19.83 -9.25 -5.05
N ILE A 95 18.60 -8.78 -4.82
CA ILE A 95 18.13 -8.46 -3.47
C ILE A 95 18.08 -9.72 -2.60
N ILE A 96 17.55 -10.82 -3.12
CA ILE A 96 17.51 -12.11 -2.41
C ILE A 96 18.94 -12.59 -2.09
N GLN A 97 19.89 -12.45 -3.03
CA GLN A 97 21.28 -12.85 -2.82
C GLN A 97 21.99 -11.98 -1.76
N ILE A 98 21.75 -10.68 -1.75
CA ILE A 98 22.28 -9.74 -0.75
C ILE A 98 21.68 -10.03 0.62
N HIS A 99 20.39 -10.37 0.67
CA HIS A 99 19.60 -10.69 1.85
C HIS A 99 19.67 -9.59 2.93
N PRO A 100 19.28 -8.32 2.61
CA PRO A 100 19.28 -7.24 3.59
C PRO A 100 18.24 -7.49 4.67
N GLU A 101 18.38 -6.82 5.83
CA GLU A 101 17.35 -6.88 6.88
C GLU A 101 16.05 -6.22 6.42
N ILE A 102 16.16 -5.11 5.68
CA ILE A 102 15.01 -4.37 5.14
C ILE A 102 15.30 -3.93 3.72
N VAL A 103 14.30 -4.04 2.85
CA VAL A 103 14.33 -3.47 1.52
C VAL A 103 13.16 -2.52 1.28
N VAL A 104 13.44 -1.38 0.66
CA VAL A 104 12.43 -0.40 0.25
C VAL A 104 12.07 -0.63 -1.21
N VAL A 105 10.78 -0.85 -1.48
CA VAL A 105 10.23 -1.15 -2.81
C VAL A 105 9.01 -0.27 -3.07
N ASP A 106 9.15 0.77 -3.88
CA ASP A 106 8.05 1.65 -4.28
C ASP A 106 7.21 1.05 -5.42
N GLU A 107 6.08 1.68 -5.72
CA GLU A 107 5.16 1.32 -6.80
C GLU A 107 4.68 -0.13 -6.75
N LEU A 108 4.10 -0.54 -5.60
CA LEU A 108 3.63 -1.91 -5.34
C LEU A 108 2.70 -2.49 -6.42
N ALA A 109 1.94 -1.64 -7.12
CA ALA A 109 0.99 -2.06 -8.17
C ALA A 109 1.60 -2.16 -9.57
N HIS A 110 2.88 -1.85 -9.72
CA HIS A 110 3.56 -1.84 -11.01
C HIS A 110 3.47 -3.20 -11.73
N THR A 111 3.28 -3.15 -13.05
CA THR A 111 3.39 -4.31 -13.92
C THR A 111 4.80 -4.40 -14.46
N ASN A 112 5.54 -5.43 -14.05
CA ASN A 112 6.91 -5.64 -14.43
C ASN A 112 7.04 -5.84 -15.95
N VAL A 113 8.19 -5.50 -16.50
CA VAL A 113 8.51 -5.71 -17.92
C VAL A 113 8.50 -7.21 -18.24
N GLU A 114 7.97 -7.57 -19.40
CA GLU A 114 7.98 -8.95 -19.90
C GLU A 114 9.41 -9.52 -19.91
N GLY A 115 9.59 -10.69 -19.32
CA GLY A 115 10.91 -11.29 -19.06
C GLY A 115 11.41 -11.09 -17.63
N SER A 116 10.66 -10.39 -16.78
CA SER A 116 10.86 -10.39 -15.33
C SER A 116 10.44 -11.74 -14.73
N ARG A 117 10.93 -12.04 -13.52
CA ARG A 117 10.58 -13.29 -12.80
C ARG A 117 9.08 -13.36 -12.51
N ASN A 118 8.49 -12.26 -12.05
CA ASN A 118 7.06 -12.13 -11.77
C ASN A 118 6.42 -11.08 -12.69
N GLU A 119 5.14 -11.22 -12.95
CA GLU A 119 4.37 -10.26 -13.76
C GLU A 119 4.14 -8.93 -13.03
N LYS A 120 4.00 -8.99 -11.70
CA LYS A 120 3.64 -7.84 -10.86
C LYS A 120 4.67 -7.63 -9.75
N ARG A 121 4.95 -6.38 -9.43
CA ARG A 121 5.87 -6.02 -8.34
C ARG A 121 5.41 -6.51 -6.98
N TRP A 122 4.10 -6.52 -6.71
CA TRP A 122 3.61 -7.09 -5.47
C TRP A 122 3.96 -8.57 -5.30
N GLN A 123 4.08 -9.34 -6.38
CA GLN A 123 4.53 -10.74 -6.34
C GLN A 123 6.01 -10.82 -5.96
N ASP A 124 6.85 -9.91 -6.50
CA ASP A 124 8.25 -9.81 -6.08
C ASP A 124 8.36 -9.49 -4.58
N VAL A 125 7.50 -8.61 -4.08
CA VAL A 125 7.44 -8.28 -2.64
C VAL A 125 7.04 -9.52 -1.82
N MET A 126 6.08 -10.32 -2.27
CA MET A 126 5.72 -11.58 -1.58
C MET A 126 6.91 -12.55 -1.53
N ASP A 127 7.64 -12.71 -2.65
CA ASP A 127 8.85 -13.55 -2.70
C ASP A 127 9.91 -13.07 -1.69
N LEU A 128 10.14 -11.75 -1.58
CA LEU A 128 11.08 -11.17 -0.61
C LEU A 128 10.67 -11.47 0.85
N LEU A 129 9.38 -11.33 1.15
CA LEU A 129 8.85 -11.64 2.47
C LEU A 129 8.99 -13.14 2.80
N ASP A 130 8.75 -14.01 1.84
CA ASP A 130 8.87 -15.47 2.02
C ASP A 130 10.34 -15.90 2.24
N GLU A 131 11.30 -15.14 1.70
CA GLU A 131 12.74 -15.30 2.00
C GLU A 131 13.14 -14.70 3.36
N GLY A 132 12.22 -14.10 4.11
CA GLY A 132 12.49 -13.54 5.45
C GLY A 132 13.00 -12.09 5.43
N ILE A 133 13.01 -11.42 4.28
CA ILE A 133 13.42 -10.01 4.14
C ILE A 133 12.25 -9.10 4.49
N ASN A 134 12.45 -8.13 5.36
CA ASN A 134 11.42 -7.15 5.67
C ASN A 134 11.26 -6.15 4.52
N VAL A 135 10.03 -5.78 4.19
CA VAL A 135 9.74 -4.89 3.06
C VAL A 135 8.95 -3.66 3.51
N ILE A 136 9.43 -2.48 3.10
CA ILE A 136 8.68 -1.23 3.17
C ILE A 136 8.26 -0.87 1.75
N SER A 137 6.95 -0.71 1.51
CA SER A 137 6.42 -0.42 0.18
C SER A 137 5.37 0.67 0.20
N ALA A 138 4.93 1.12 -0.98
CA ALA A 138 3.90 2.15 -1.11
C ALA A 138 2.90 1.87 -2.21
N VAL A 139 1.67 2.32 -1.99
CA VAL A 139 0.58 2.22 -2.96
C VAL A 139 -0.36 3.43 -2.86
N ASN A 140 -0.95 3.84 -3.97
CA ASN A 140 -2.07 4.77 -3.95
C ASN A 140 -3.39 4.00 -3.88
N ILE A 141 -4.40 4.60 -3.25
CA ILE A 141 -5.72 4.01 -3.07
C ILE A 141 -6.34 3.53 -4.39
N GLN A 142 -6.09 4.23 -5.48
CA GLN A 142 -6.59 3.91 -6.83
C GLN A 142 -6.14 2.54 -7.38
N HIS A 143 -5.08 1.98 -6.84
CA HIS A 143 -4.52 0.70 -7.26
C HIS A 143 -5.03 -0.49 -6.42
N ILE A 144 -5.87 -0.27 -5.43
CA ILE A 144 -6.48 -1.34 -4.62
C ILE A 144 -7.73 -1.84 -5.34
N GLU A 145 -7.81 -3.16 -5.55
CA GLU A 145 -8.84 -3.78 -6.39
C GLU A 145 -10.26 -3.49 -5.92
N SER A 146 -10.54 -3.63 -4.62
CA SER A 146 -11.89 -3.45 -4.07
C SER A 146 -12.45 -2.03 -4.18
N VAL A 147 -11.59 -1.01 -4.25
CA VAL A 147 -12.00 0.41 -4.33
C VAL A 147 -11.81 1.03 -5.71
N ASN A 148 -11.26 0.27 -6.67
CA ASN A 148 -10.92 0.80 -7.99
C ASN A 148 -12.14 1.35 -8.75
N GLU A 149 -13.30 0.68 -8.71
CA GLU A 149 -14.53 1.14 -9.35
C GLU A 149 -15.04 2.45 -8.75
N GLU A 150 -14.96 2.60 -7.41
CA GLU A 150 -15.35 3.83 -6.72
C GLU A 150 -14.41 4.98 -7.10
N VAL A 151 -13.10 4.72 -7.16
CA VAL A 151 -12.10 5.68 -7.63
C VAL A 151 -12.35 6.09 -9.09
N GLN A 152 -12.70 5.16 -9.96
CA GLN A 152 -13.06 5.46 -11.35
C GLN A 152 -14.31 6.35 -11.41
N GLY A 153 -15.30 6.09 -10.57
CA GLY A 153 -16.51 6.91 -10.46
C GLY A 153 -16.21 8.36 -10.03
N ILE A 154 -15.24 8.55 -9.12
CA ILE A 154 -14.81 9.86 -8.62
C ILE A 154 -13.97 10.60 -9.65
N SER A 155 -12.97 9.94 -10.21
CA SER A 155 -11.93 10.56 -11.04
C SER A 155 -12.23 10.56 -12.54
N GLY A 156 -13.12 9.67 -12.98
CA GLY A 156 -13.37 9.38 -14.40
C GLY A 156 -12.21 8.64 -15.09
N ILE A 157 -11.20 8.16 -14.34
CA ILE A 157 -10.00 7.52 -14.89
C ILE A 157 -9.99 6.05 -14.51
N GLU A 158 -9.90 5.18 -15.52
CA GLU A 158 -9.69 3.75 -15.32
C GLU A 158 -8.20 3.48 -14.98
N VAL A 159 -7.95 2.85 -13.83
CA VAL A 159 -6.63 2.42 -13.41
C VAL A 159 -6.50 0.92 -13.64
N LYS A 160 -5.56 0.53 -14.51
CA LYS A 160 -5.34 -0.86 -14.92
C LYS A 160 -4.40 -1.61 -13.99
N GLU A 161 -3.41 -0.92 -13.45
CA GLU A 161 -2.47 -1.51 -12.49
C GLU A 161 -3.14 -1.61 -11.13
N ARG A 162 -3.32 -2.84 -10.65
CA ARG A 162 -4.04 -3.12 -9.41
C ARG A 162 -3.28 -4.13 -8.58
N ILE A 163 -3.48 -4.04 -7.27
CA ILE A 163 -3.08 -5.06 -6.30
C ILE A 163 -4.34 -5.73 -5.74
N PRO A 164 -4.35 -7.05 -5.57
CA PRO A 164 -5.40 -7.75 -4.84
C PRO A 164 -5.47 -7.28 -3.38
N ASP A 165 -6.66 -7.26 -2.82
CA ASP A 165 -6.86 -6.92 -1.39
C ASP A 165 -6.11 -7.86 -0.45
N SER A 166 -5.89 -9.10 -0.86
CA SER A 166 -5.10 -10.08 -0.11
C SER A 166 -3.67 -9.63 0.16
N VAL A 167 -3.06 -8.87 -0.77
CA VAL A 167 -1.70 -8.32 -0.58
C VAL A 167 -1.64 -7.35 0.61
N LEU A 168 -2.65 -6.49 0.75
CA LEU A 168 -2.74 -5.59 1.90
C LEU A 168 -3.12 -6.31 3.20
N GLN A 169 -3.79 -7.47 3.11
CA GLN A 169 -4.09 -8.29 4.29
C GLN A 169 -2.84 -8.93 4.88
N GLU A 170 -1.80 -9.12 4.06
CA GLU A 170 -0.49 -9.60 4.50
C GLU A 170 0.35 -8.52 5.19
N ALA A 171 -0.05 -7.24 5.11
CA ALA A 171 0.71 -6.16 5.72
C ALA A 171 0.64 -6.20 7.26
N ASP A 172 1.82 -6.25 7.89
CA ASP A 172 1.97 -6.15 9.34
C ASP A 172 1.69 -4.72 9.84
N GLU A 173 2.01 -3.72 9.01
CA GLU A 173 1.78 -2.31 9.31
C GLU A 173 1.28 -1.56 8.08
N VAL A 174 0.23 -0.76 8.26
CA VAL A 174 -0.31 0.12 7.21
C VAL A 174 -0.28 1.55 7.72
N VAL A 175 0.38 2.43 6.98
CA VAL A 175 0.56 3.84 7.33
C VAL A 175 -0.14 4.72 6.31
N ASN A 176 -1.06 5.57 6.76
CA ASN A 176 -1.67 6.57 5.88
C ASN A 176 -0.79 7.81 5.76
N ILE A 177 -0.46 8.18 4.52
CA ILE A 177 0.17 9.48 4.22
C ILE A 177 -0.90 10.41 3.70
N ASP A 178 -1.21 11.41 4.51
CA ASP A 178 -2.29 12.33 4.27
C ASP A 178 -1.81 13.77 4.09
N LEU A 179 -2.50 14.52 3.25
CA LEU A 179 -2.37 15.95 3.04
C LEU A 179 -3.75 16.59 2.85
N THR A 180 -3.89 17.85 3.19
CA THR A 180 -5.09 18.60 2.82
C THR A 180 -5.16 18.82 1.31
N ALA A 181 -6.37 19.04 0.78
CA ALA A 181 -6.54 19.33 -0.64
C ALA A 181 -5.78 20.59 -1.05
N GLU A 182 -5.76 21.59 -0.19
CA GLU A 182 -5.07 22.86 -0.42
C GLU A 182 -3.55 22.66 -0.53
N GLU A 183 -2.94 21.89 0.38
CA GLU A 183 -1.52 21.58 0.35
C GLU A 183 -1.14 20.78 -0.89
N LEU A 184 -1.96 19.79 -1.26
CA LEU A 184 -1.71 18.98 -2.45
C LEU A 184 -1.80 19.81 -3.72
N ILE A 185 -2.81 20.68 -3.86
CA ILE A 185 -2.96 21.62 -4.98
C ILE A 185 -1.79 22.62 -5.01
N ALA A 186 -1.35 23.12 -3.87
CA ALA A 186 -0.18 24.01 -3.78
C ALA A 186 1.09 23.30 -4.26
N ARG A 187 1.34 22.05 -3.86
CA ARG A 187 2.46 21.22 -4.35
C ARG A 187 2.38 20.99 -5.86
N LEU A 188 1.17 20.75 -6.40
CA LEU A 188 0.97 20.55 -7.82
C LEU A 188 1.30 21.83 -8.61
N LYS A 189 0.77 22.98 -8.18
CA LYS A 189 1.04 24.29 -8.80
C LYS A 189 2.52 24.68 -8.73
N ALA A 190 3.21 24.28 -7.67
CA ALA A 190 4.66 24.49 -7.52
C ALA A 190 5.51 23.53 -8.36
N GLY A 191 4.92 22.68 -9.21
CA GLY A 191 5.64 21.71 -10.06
C GLY A 191 6.29 20.55 -9.29
N LYS A 192 5.93 20.35 -8.01
CA LYS A 192 6.52 19.31 -7.16
C LYS A 192 5.96 17.90 -7.43
N ILE A 193 4.85 17.78 -8.18
CA ILE A 193 4.19 16.49 -8.49
C ILE A 193 4.38 16.14 -9.95
N TYR A 194 4.05 17.05 -10.85
CA TYR A 194 4.17 16.91 -12.29
C TYR A 194 4.94 18.09 -12.90
N LYS A 195 5.50 17.87 -14.09
CA LYS A 195 6.12 18.94 -14.87
C LYS A 195 5.10 20.04 -15.21
N PRO A 196 5.52 21.30 -15.35
CA PRO A 196 4.63 22.45 -15.55
C PRO A 196 3.59 22.27 -16.66
N GLU A 197 3.96 21.59 -17.76
CA GLU A 197 3.09 21.35 -18.92
C GLU A 197 1.86 20.48 -18.59
N LYS A 198 1.98 19.62 -17.56
CA LYS A 198 0.91 18.70 -17.12
C LYS A 198 0.04 19.26 -15.99
N VAL A 199 0.46 20.35 -15.34
CA VAL A 199 -0.21 20.89 -14.15
C VAL A 199 -1.64 21.33 -14.45
N SER A 200 -1.86 22.10 -15.54
CA SER A 200 -3.19 22.58 -15.92
C SER A 200 -4.16 21.43 -16.22
N THR A 201 -3.70 20.44 -16.95
CA THR A 201 -4.51 19.24 -17.25
C THR A 201 -4.85 18.46 -15.99
N ALA A 202 -3.89 18.30 -15.07
CA ALA A 202 -4.11 17.62 -13.82
C ALA A 202 -5.14 18.33 -12.93
N LEU A 203 -5.06 19.66 -12.81
CA LEU A 203 -6.00 20.49 -12.03
C LEU A 203 -7.44 20.42 -12.59
N ASN A 204 -7.59 20.34 -13.90
CA ASN A 204 -8.90 20.31 -14.55
C ASN A 204 -9.56 18.93 -14.49
N ASN A 205 -8.80 17.87 -14.23
CA ASN A 205 -9.26 16.47 -14.21
C ASN A 205 -9.20 15.87 -12.81
N PHE A 206 -8.12 15.18 -12.51
CA PHE A 206 -7.99 14.36 -11.33
C PHE A 206 -7.82 15.18 -10.03
N PHE A 207 -7.11 16.32 -10.09
CA PHE A 207 -6.78 17.16 -8.91
C PHE A 207 -7.83 18.23 -8.62
N LYS A 208 -9.11 17.94 -8.86
CA LYS A 208 -10.22 18.78 -8.37
C LYS A 208 -10.35 18.60 -6.86
N THR A 209 -10.63 19.67 -6.12
CA THR A 209 -10.79 19.63 -4.67
C THR A 209 -11.78 18.58 -4.23
N GLU A 210 -12.92 18.46 -4.92
CA GLU A 210 -13.97 17.47 -4.64
C GLU A 210 -13.45 16.03 -4.79
N ASN A 211 -12.72 15.73 -5.87
CA ASN A 211 -12.13 14.41 -6.10
C ASN A 211 -11.08 14.08 -5.01
N ILE A 212 -10.23 15.05 -4.66
CA ILE A 212 -9.21 14.87 -3.63
C ILE A 212 -9.86 14.53 -2.29
N LEU A 213 -10.92 15.24 -1.90
CA LEU A 213 -11.62 14.98 -0.64
C LEU A 213 -12.26 13.60 -0.61
N GLN A 214 -12.87 13.14 -1.70
CA GLN A 214 -13.46 11.82 -1.81
C GLN A 214 -12.38 10.72 -1.79
N LEU A 215 -11.28 10.89 -2.51
CA LEU A 215 -10.16 9.94 -2.50
C LEU A 215 -9.48 9.88 -1.13
N ARG A 216 -9.40 11.01 -0.43
CA ARG A 216 -8.91 11.09 0.94
C ARG A 216 -9.81 10.30 1.91
N GLU A 217 -11.13 10.48 1.80
CA GLU A 217 -12.11 9.70 2.58
C GLU A 217 -11.95 8.21 2.35
N LEU A 218 -11.79 7.78 1.08
CA LEU A 218 -11.56 6.38 0.73
C LEU A 218 -10.27 5.83 1.34
N ALA A 219 -9.17 6.59 1.24
CA ALA A 219 -7.89 6.16 1.80
C ALA A 219 -7.97 6.00 3.32
N LEU A 220 -8.59 6.94 4.02
CA LEU A 220 -8.80 6.86 5.48
C LEU A 220 -9.68 5.68 5.87
N LYS A 221 -10.75 5.43 5.12
CA LYS A 221 -11.63 4.27 5.32
C LYS A 221 -10.88 2.95 5.16
N GLU A 222 -10.10 2.82 4.10
CA GLU A 222 -9.35 1.60 3.81
C GLU A 222 -8.33 1.30 4.92
N VAL A 223 -7.60 2.32 5.39
CA VAL A 223 -6.67 2.16 6.51
C VAL A 223 -7.40 1.79 7.80
N ALA A 224 -8.52 2.44 8.10
CA ALA A 224 -9.32 2.13 9.29
C ALA A 224 -9.80 0.67 9.30
N LEU A 225 -10.30 0.16 8.15
CA LEU A 225 -10.72 -1.23 7.99
C LEU A 225 -9.57 -2.22 8.23
N ARG A 226 -8.33 -1.87 7.84
CA ARG A 226 -7.15 -2.71 8.06
C ARG A 226 -6.75 -2.75 9.53
N VAL A 227 -6.79 -1.59 10.21
CA VAL A 227 -6.53 -1.52 11.64
C VAL A 227 -7.56 -2.32 12.43
N GLU A 228 -8.85 -2.20 12.08
CA GLU A 228 -9.94 -2.95 12.71
C GLU A 228 -9.72 -4.46 12.57
N LYS A 229 -9.47 -4.96 11.36
CA LYS A 229 -9.20 -6.39 11.13
C LYS A 229 -7.96 -6.90 11.89
N LYS A 230 -6.92 -6.07 12.01
CA LYS A 230 -5.73 -6.44 12.78
C LYS A 230 -6.05 -6.57 14.26
N VAL A 231 -6.79 -5.61 14.84
CA VAL A 231 -7.23 -5.65 16.22
C VAL A 231 -8.11 -6.88 16.48
N GLU A 232 -9.05 -7.20 15.58
CA GLU A 232 -9.87 -8.39 15.69
C GLU A 232 -9.04 -9.68 15.73
N ASN A 233 -8.07 -9.80 14.82
CA ASN A 233 -7.19 -10.96 14.75
C ASN A 233 -6.29 -11.10 15.99
N GLU A 234 -5.73 -10.00 16.50
CA GLU A 234 -4.86 -10.00 17.69
C GLU A 234 -5.67 -10.27 18.98
N VAL A 235 -6.87 -9.71 19.08
CA VAL A 235 -7.76 -9.90 20.24
C VAL A 235 -8.30 -11.32 20.28
N VAL A 236 -8.62 -11.93 19.14
CA VAL A 236 -9.06 -13.35 19.08
C VAL A 236 -7.96 -14.30 19.53
N VAL A 237 -6.69 -13.98 19.26
CA VAL A 237 -5.53 -14.79 19.71
C VAL A 237 -5.23 -14.57 21.19
N SER A 238 -5.54 -13.41 21.76
CA SER A 238 -5.27 -13.06 23.16
C SER A 238 -6.49 -13.20 24.07
N SER A 239 -7.63 -13.70 23.58
CA SER A 239 -8.90 -13.59 24.27
C SER A 239 -9.05 -14.45 25.52
N VAL A 240 -9.03 -13.77 26.62
CA VAL A 240 -10.01 -13.97 27.70
C VAL A 240 -10.99 -12.79 27.63
N GLY A 241 -12.15 -13.01 27.05
CA GLY A 241 -13.35 -12.34 27.52
C GLY A 241 -13.82 -11.02 26.91
N VAL A 242 -13.55 -10.67 25.65
CA VAL A 242 -14.34 -9.61 25.00
C VAL A 242 -15.44 -10.28 24.16
N ARG A 243 -16.68 -10.21 24.63
CA ARG A 243 -17.86 -10.61 23.85
C ARG A 243 -18.10 -9.55 22.79
N HIS A 244 -17.75 -9.85 21.54
CA HIS A 244 -18.26 -9.08 20.40
C HIS A 244 -19.75 -9.41 20.22
N GLU A 245 -20.61 -8.46 20.46
CA GLU A 245 -22.02 -8.58 20.10
C GLU A 245 -22.13 -8.60 18.57
N LYS A 246 -22.59 -9.73 18.03
CA LYS A 246 -22.84 -9.86 16.59
C LYS A 246 -24.28 -9.47 16.32
N PHE A 247 -24.47 -8.37 15.58
CA PHE A 247 -25.78 -7.94 15.12
C PHE A 247 -26.06 -8.50 13.72
N MET A 248 -27.18 -9.17 13.55
CA MET A 248 -27.67 -9.59 12.25
C MET A 248 -28.75 -8.62 11.79
N ALA A 249 -28.48 -7.83 10.77
CA ALA A 249 -29.47 -6.96 10.15
C ALA A 249 -30.14 -7.65 8.98
N CYS A 250 -31.43 -7.94 9.09
CA CYS A 250 -32.24 -8.43 7.97
C CYS A 250 -32.65 -7.25 7.09
N ILE A 251 -32.14 -7.22 5.86
CA ILE A 251 -32.43 -6.15 4.90
C ILE A 251 -33.38 -6.70 3.85
N SER A 252 -34.54 -6.02 3.65
CA SER A 252 -35.43 -6.38 2.55
C SER A 252 -34.92 -5.84 1.21
N SER A 253 -35.25 -6.49 0.11
CA SER A 253 -34.82 -6.15 -1.24
C SER A 253 -35.43 -4.85 -1.81
N HIS A 254 -36.18 -4.07 -1.03
CA HIS A 254 -36.76 -2.79 -1.46
C HIS A 254 -35.70 -1.67 -1.45
N GLU A 255 -35.51 -1.04 -2.60
CA GLU A 255 -34.37 -0.22 -3.03
C GLU A 255 -33.95 0.99 -2.15
N LYS A 256 -34.77 1.50 -1.26
CA LYS A 256 -34.46 2.78 -0.57
C LYS A 256 -33.90 2.65 0.85
N THR A 257 -33.91 1.47 1.42
CA THR A 257 -33.64 1.28 2.86
C THR A 257 -32.28 0.68 3.23
N PRO A 258 -31.64 -0.16 2.41
CA PRO A 258 -30.44 -0.89 2.83
C PRO A 258 -29.24 -0.01 3.19
N ARG A 259 -28.95 0.99 2.37
CA ARG A 259 -27.79 1.89 2.57
C ARG A 259 -27.91 2.74 3.84
N ARG A 260 -29.11 3.18 4.18
CA ARG A 260 -29.39 3.96 5.40
C ARG A 260 -29.27 3.12 6.68
N ILE A 261 -29.70 1.88 6.63
CA ILE A 261 -29.64 0.95 7.77
C ILE A 261 -28.20 0.54 8.04
N ILE A 262 -27.44 0.16 7.01
CA ILE A 262 -26.02 -0.18 7.12
C ILE A 262 -25.22 1.02 7.67
N ARG A 263 -25.49 2.23 7.17
CA ARG A 263 -24.84 3.45 7.64
C ARG A 263 -25.18 3.80 9.10
N LYS A 264 -26.42 3.53 9.55
CA LYS A 264 -26.79 3.69 10.96
C LYS A 264 -26.19 2.63 11.86
N LEU A 265 -26.08 1.39 11.43
CA LEU A 265 -25.44 0.31 12.18
C LEU A 265 -23.93 0.54 12.35
N SER A 266 -23.26 1.05 11.33
CA SER A 266 -21.83 1.44 11.44
C SER A 266 -21.59 2.64 12.37
N LEU A 267 -22.59 3.51 12.58
CA LEU A 267 -22.53 4.64 13.51
C LEU A 267 -22.83 4.24 14.95
N ILE A 268 -23.62 3.19 15.17
CA ILE A 268 -23.94 2.67 16.53
C ILE A 268 -22.69 2.03 17.16
N HIS A 269 -21.80 1.46 16.35
CA HIS A 269 -20.56 0.86 16.85
C HIS A 269 -19.53 1.89 17.38
N ILE A 270 -19.72 3.18 17.09
CA ILE A 270 -18.84 4.28 17.51
C ILE A 270 -19.34 4.96 18.82
N SER A 271 -20.53 4.65 19.30
CA SER A 271 -21.20 5.48 20.31
C SER A 271 -21.41 4.85 21.68
N GLU A 272 -20.78 3.73 22.04
CA GLU A 272 -20.85 3.26 23.42
C GLU A 272 -19.47 3.07 24.06
N PRO A 273 -19.07 4.02 24.93
CA PRO A 273 -18.21 3.73 26.06
C PRO A 273 -19.06 3.75 27.33
N THR A 274 -19.27 2.66 27.92
CA THR A 274 -19.52 2.57 29.38
C THR A 274 -18.86 1.35 29.92
#